data_c2226e169709b5f82bd6502e4f644e5c
#
_entry.id   c2226e169709b5f82bd6502e4f644e5c
#
_cell.length_a   1.000
_cell.length_b   1.000
_cell.length_c   1.000
_cell.angle_alpha   90.00
_cell.angle_beta   90.00
_cell.angle_gamma   90.00
#
_symmetry.space_group_name_H-M   'P 1'
#
loop_
_entity.id
_entity.type
_entity.pdbx_description
1 polymer ?
#
loop_
_entity_poly.entity_id
_entity_poly.type
_entity_poly.pdbx_seq_one_letter_code
_entity_poly.pdbx_strand_id
1 'polypeptide(L)'
;MMAETGYGCVTALYDCRSKQEYIYRTNRIREISGGSELLANVYGMFFRAAEKKGLRINSDWRSGAEFSVKAFAESGFDGEVIYEGGGNLFIMYKSRETYIRANRIFSRMLLEKTYTISVIASCVDTTDNFKEDRKRLYKENSRIKSTDWISVPCNTLPITQVDREIGRAHV
;
A
#
# COMPACT_ATOMS: atom_id res chain seq x y z
N MET A 1 -1.04 -22.61 -16.60
CA MET A 1 -0.27 -22.80 -15.35
C MET A 1 0.81 -21.72 -15.37
N MET A 2 0.65 -20.63 -14.61
CA MET A 2 1.66 -19.57 -14.54
C MET A 2 2.80 -20.06 -13.66
N ALA A 3 4.03 -19.96 -14.13
CA ALA A 3 5.20 -20.32 -13.35
C ALA A 3 5.33 -19.35 -12.17
N GLU A 4 5.19 -19.84 -10.95
CA GLU A 4 5.65 -19.12 -9.76
C GLU A 4 7.15 -18.91 -9.93
N THR A 5 7.61 -17.69 -9.73
CA THR A 5 9.01 -17.31 -9.95
C THR A 5 10.00 -17.98 -8.99
N GLY A 6 9.56 -18.83 -8.09
CA GLY A 6 10.40 -19.54 -7.13
C GLY A 6 11.07 -18.66 -6.06
N TYR A 7 10.91 -17.35 -6.12
CA TYR A 7 11.55 -16.41 -5.19
C TYR A 7 10.69 -16.03 -3.97
N GLY A 8 9.41 -16.45 -3.93
CA GLY A 8 8.51 -16.14 -2.82
C GLY A 8 8.15 -14.66 -2.66
N CYS A 9 8.49 -13.81 -3.65
CA CYS A 9 8.18 -12.39 -3.64
C CYS A 9 6.68 -12.13 -3.80
N VAL A 10 6.20 -11.06 -3.22
CA VAL A 10 4.82 -10.58 -3.37
C VAL A 10 4.79 -9.15 -3.86
N THR A 11 3.85 -8.85 -4.75
CA THR A 11 3.59 -7.48 -5.19
C THR A 11 2.35 -6.94 -4.51
N ALA A 12 2.45 -5.74 -3.95
CA ALA A 12 1.37 -5.06 -3.24
C ALA A 12 0.93 -3.79 -3.96
N LEU A 13 -0.36 -3.50 -3.87
CA LEU A 13 -0.96 -2.22 -4.25
C LEU A 13 -1.51 -1.55 -3.00
N TYR A 14 -1.09 -0.33 -2.77
CA TYR A 14 -1.68 0.60 -1.82
C TYR A 14 -2.47 1.66 -2.58
N ASP A 15 -3.73 1.84 -2.22
CA ASP A 15 -4.64 2.79 -2.87
C ASP A 15 -5.30 3.68 -1.81
N CYS A 16 -4.98 4.96 -1.85
CA CYS A 16 -5.60 5.94 -0.96
C CYS A 16 -7.08 6.11 -1.34
N ARG A 17 -7.98 5.85 -0.36
CA ARG A 17 -9.42 6.03 -0.54
C ARG A 17 -9.85 7.49 -0.39
N SER A 18 -10.99 7.79 -1.01
CA SER A 18 -11.72 9.05 -0.79
C SER A 18 -10.85 10.31 -0.89
N LYS A 19 -9.89 10.32 -1.82
CA LYS A 19 -8.96 11.44 -2.01
C LYS A 19 -9.69 12.77 -2.15
N GLN A 20 -10.73 12.80 -2.99
CA GLN A 20 -11.53 14.01 -3.20
C GLN A 20 -12.31 14.39 -1.94
N GLU A 21 -12.95 13.42 -1.28
CA GLU A 21 -13.66 13.64 -0.03
C GLU A 21 -12.73 14.14 1.07
N TYR A 22 -11.52 13.60 1.16
CA TYR A 22 -10.50 14.06 2.10
C TYR A 22 -10.07 15.50 1.84
N ILE A 23 -9.79 15.85 0.57
CA ILE A 23 -9.34 17.17 0.17
C ILE A 23 -10.45 18.21 0.34
N TYR A 24 -11.69 17.88 -0.07
CA TYR A 24 -12.83 18.79 -0.07
C TYR A 24 -13.74 18.69 1.16
N ARG A 25 -13.28 18.04 2.23
CA ARG A 25 -14.02 17.91 3.48
C ARG A 25 -14.36 19.26 4.14
N THR A 26 -13.63 20.28 3.79
CA THR A 26 -13.80 21.64 4.28
C THR A 26 -13.80 22.63 3.11
N ASN A 27 -14.52 23.75 3.24
CA ASN A 27 -14.52 24.82 2.27
C ASN A 27 -13.40 25.85 2.51
N ARG A 28 -12.46 25.56 3.41
CA ARG A 28 -11.37 26.48 3.74
C ARG A 28 -10.13 26.15 2.92
N ILE A 29 -9.69 27.09 2.10
CA ILE A 29 -8.57 26.93 1.15
C ILE A 29 -7.29 26.42 1.84
N ARG A 30 -6.97 26.89 3.04
CA ARG A 30 -5.77 26.44 3.77
C ARG A 30 -5.84 24.96 4.18
N GLU A 31 -7.01 24.49 4.56
CA GLU A 31 -7.23 23.10 4.94
C GLU A 31 -7.23 22.18 3.70
N ILE A 32 -7.78 22.67 2.58
CA ILE A 32 -7.72 21.99 1.28
C ILE A 32 -6.26 21.83 0.82
N SER A 33 -5.46 22.90 0.91
CA SER A 33 -4.05 22.87 0.54
C SER A 33 -3.25 21.92 1.43
N GLY A 34 -3.44 21.97 2.74
CA GLY A 34 -2.80 21.06 3.68
C GLY A 34 -3.18 19.59 3.47
N GLY A 35 -4.45 19.32 3.16
CA GLY A 35 -4.93 17.99 2.83
C GLY A 35 -4.31 17.41 1.55
N SER A 36 -4.19 18.24 0.52
CA SER A 36 -3.52 17.87 -0.73
C SER A 36 -2.04 17.58 -0.55
N GLU A 37 -1.34 18.41 0.23
CA GLU A 37 0.07 18.22 0.54
C GLU A 37 0.31 16.95 1.36
N LEU A 38 -0.53 16.69 2.36
CA LEU A 38 -0.45 15.48 3.16
C LEU A 38 -0.66 14.21 2.31
N LEU A 39 -1.66 14.22 1.42
CA LEU A 39 -1.90 13.12 0.48
C LEU A 39 -0.74 12.91 -0.49
N ALA A 40 -0.15 14.00 -1.00
CA ALA A 40 1.00 13.93 -1.89
C ALA A 40 2.23 13.32 -1.20
N ASN A 41 2.37 13.52 0.11
CA ASN A 41 3.53 13.09 0.88
C ASN A 41 3.31 11.76 1.66
N VAL A 42 2.13 11.15 1.60
CA VAL A 42 1.79 9.99 2.43
C VAL A 42 2.75 8.81 2.25
N TYR A 43 3.14 8.52 1.03
CA TYR A 43 4.08 7.43 0.75
C TYR A 43 5.51 7.77 1.15
N GLY A 44 5.94 9.01 0.96
CA GLY A 44 7.23 9.48 1.48
C GLY A 44 7.33 9.42 3.01
N MET A 45 6.23 9.70 3.72
CA MET A 45 6.16 9.48 5.18
C MET A 45 6.25 8.00 5.54
N PHE A 46 5.59 7.13 4.77
CA PHE A 46 5.68 5.69 4.95
C PHE A 46 7.11 5.18 4.76
N PHE A 47 7.82 5.57 3.72
CA PHE A 47 9.21 5.13 3.48
C PHE A 47 10.13 5.54 4.62
N ARG A 48 10.02 6.77 5.12
CA ARG A 48 10.77 7.23 6.30
C ARG A 48 10.43 6.45 7.57
N ALA A 49 9.15 6.08 7.76
CA ALA A 49 8.73 5.27 8.90
C ALA A 49 9.25 3.83 8.79
N ALA A 50 9.25 3.26 7.59
CA ALA A 50 9.79 1.94 7.28
C ALA A 50 11.30 1.87 7.59
N GLU A 51 12.06 2.83 7.10
CA GLU A 51 13.50 2.93 7.33
C GLU A 51 13.84 3.02 8.82
N LYS A 52 13.14 3.87 9.59
CA LYS A 52 13.30 3.97 11.05
C LYS A 52 13.02 2.65 11.79
N LYS A 53 12.25 1.75 11.20
CA LYS A 53 11.94 0.42 11.74
C LYS A 53 12.81 -0.68 11.15
N GLY A 54 13.87 -0.33 10.42
CA GLY A 54 14.79 -1.27 9.81
C GLY A 54 14.17 -2.07 8.65
N LEU A 55 13.19 -1.50 7.96
CA LEU A 55 12.63 -2.04 6.72
C LEU A 55 13.13 -1.19 5.56
N ARG A 56 14.04 -1.76 4.76
CA ARG A 56 14.70 -1.05 3.67
C ARG A 56 13.88 -1.17 2.39
N ILE A 57 13.24 -0.07 1.99
CA ILE A 57 12.48 0.03 0.74
C ILE A 57 13.30 0.87 -0.24
N ASN A 58 13.60 0.30 -1.40
CA ASN A 58 14.18 1.06 -2.51
C ASN A 58 13.05 1.88 -3.16
N SER A 59 13.07 3.17 -2.90
CA SER A 59 12.15 4.15 -3.50
C SER A 59 12.79 4.95 -4.63
N ASP A 60 14.05 4.71 -4.93
CA ASP A 60 14.81 5.36 -6.00
C ASP A 60 14.57 4.61 -7.33
N TRP A 61 13.31 4.61 -7.78
CA TRP A 61 13.00 4.02 -9.08
C TRP A 61 13.38 4.99 -10.20
N ARG A 62 14.08 4.46 -11.20
CA ARG A 62 14.49 5.22 -12.36
C ARG A 62 13.52 4.97 -13.51
N SER A 63 13.08 6.05 -14.14
CA SER A 63 12.33 5.94 -15.41
C SER A 63 13.15 5.12 -16.41
N GLY A 64 12.56 4.03 -16.92
CA GLY A 64 13.22 3.11 -17.86
C GLY A 64 13.96 1.94 -17.21
N ALA A 65 13.93 1.78 -15.89
CA ALA A 65 14.41 0.55 -15.28
C ALA A 65 13.51 -0.63 -15.66
N GLU A 66 14.12 -1.74 -16.07
CA GLU A 66 13.37 -2.96 -16.36
C GLU A 66 12.90 -3.62 -15.04
N PHE A 67 11.65 -4.07 -15.03
CA PHE A 67 11.12 -4.87 -13.95
C PHE A 67 11.81 -6.24 -13.93
N SER A 68 12.49 -6.57 -12.85
CA SER A 68 13.18 -7.85 -12.69
C SER A 68 13.02 -8.38 -11.27
N VAL A 69 12.23 -9.43 -11.12
CA VAL A 69 12.03 -10.12 -9.84
C VAL A 69 13.34 -10.74 -9.35
N LYS A 70 14.14 -11.30 -10.24
CA LYS A 70 15.44 -11.89 -9.91
C LYS A 70 16.39 -10.86 -9.32
N ALA A 71 16.57 -9.71 -9.99
CA ALA A 71 17.45 -8.65 -9.54
C ALA A 71 17.02 -8.12 -8.16
N PHE A 72 15.71 -7.97 -7.92
CA PHE A 72 15.19 -7.60 -6.62
C PHE A 72 15.44 -8.67 -5.57
N ALA A 73 15.16 -9.95 -5.86
CA ALA A 73 15.37 -11.04 -4.91
C ALA A 73 16.83 -11.16 -4.43
N GLU A 74 17.78 -10.86 -5.32
CA GLU A 74 19.23 -10.84 -5.03
C GLU A 74 19.68 -9.54 -4.36
N SER A 75 18.84 -8.50 -4.34
CA SER A 75 19.18 -7.20 -3.75
C SER A 75 19.21 -7.24 -2.21
N GLY A 76 19.81 -6.22 -1.60
CA GLY A 76 19.80 -6.04 -0.15
C GLY A 76 18.56 -5.34 0.41
N PHE A 77 17.55 -5.04 -0.42
CA PHE A 77 16.32 -4.35 -0.01
C PHE A 77 15.23 -5.33 0.40
N ASP A 78 14.36 -4.92 1.32
CA ASP A 78 13.18 -5.68 1.76
C ASP A 78 11.96 -5.42 0.86
N GLY A 79 11.94 -4.25 0.22
CA GLY A 79 10.92 -3.84 -0.73
C GLY A 79 11.50 -2.97 -1.83
N GLU A 80 10.83 -2.95 -2.99
CA GLU A 80 11.18 -2.11 -4.13
C GLU A 80 9.94 -1.46 -4.71
N VAL A 81 9.97 -0.14 -4.84
CA VAL A 81 8.89 0.63 -5.47
C VAL A 81 8.92 0.38 -6.98
N ILE A 82 7.80 -0.11 -7.51
CA ILE A 82 7.62 -0.32 -8.95
C ILE A 82 7.00 0.93 -9.59
N TYR A 83 6.03 1.52 -8.90
CA TYR A 83 5.33 2.71 -9.39
C TYR A 83 4.67 3.46 -8.23
N GLU A 84 4.76 4.79 -8.29
CA GLU A 84 4.01 5.69 -7.42
C GLU A 84 3.33 6.76 -8.28
N GLY A 85 2.02 6.93 -8.11
CA GLY A 85 1.31 7.98 -8.83
C GLY A 85 -0.20 7.91 -8.65
N GLY A 86 -0.87 9.06 -8.76
CA GLY A 86 -2.32 9.16 -8.65
C GLY A 86 -2.90 8.64 -7.33
N GLY A 87 -2.09 8.59 -6.25
CA GLY A 87 -2.46 8.03 -4.96
C GLY A 87 -2.43 6.51 -4.91
N ASN A 88 -1.83 5.87 -5.90
CA ASN A 88 -1.51 4.45 -5.93
C ASN A 88 -0.02 4.25 -5.73
N LEU A 89 0.34 3.20 -5.01
CA LEU A 89 1.73 2.80 -4.83
C LEU A 89 1.83 1.29 -5.05
N PHE A 90 2.70 0.88 -5.96
CA PHE A 90 3.03 -0.53 -6.18
C PHE A 90 4.41 -0.81 -5.63
N ILE A 91 4.51 -1.79 -4.73
CA ILE A 91 5.76 -2.23 -4.12
C ILE A 91 5.86 -3.75 -4.24
N MET A 92 7.01 -4.24 -4.65
CA MET A 92 7.38 -5.64 -4.54
C MET A 92 8.10 -5.86 -3.20
N TYR A 93 7.71 -6.88 -2.44
CA TYR A 93 8.34 -7.30 -1.19
C TYR A 93 8.95 -8.70 -1.32
N LYS A 94 10.01 -8.96 -0.56
CA LYS A 94 10.69 -10.27 -0.57
C LYS A 94 9.82 -11.42 -0.08
N SER A 95 8.85 -11.14 0.78
CA SER A 95 7.95 -12.15 1.31
C SER A 95 6.62 -11.55 1.78
N ARG A 96 5.64 -12.41 2.01
CA ARG A 96 4.36 -12.02 2.60
C ARG A 96 4.53 -11.49 4.04
N GLU A 97 5.46 -12.02 4.80
CA GLU A 97 5.78 -11.52 6.15
C GLU A 97 6.32 -10.10 6.10
N THR A 98 7.18 -9.81 5.12
CA THR A 98 7.70 -8.44 4.89
C THR A 98 6.58 -7.48 4.54
N TYR A 99 5.65 -7.88 3.68
CA TYR A 99 4.45 -7.12 3.36
C TYR A 99 3.58 -6.84 4.60
N ILE A 100 3.33 -7.86 5.44
CA ILE A 100 2.56 -7.70 6.68
C ILE A 100 3.26 -6.73 7.64
N ARG A 101 4.58 -6.86 7.79
CA ARG A 101 5.38 -5.94 8.60
C ARG A 101 5.30 -4.50 8.07
N ALA A 102 5.39 -4.31 6.76
CA ALA A 102 5.24 -3.02 6.10
C ALA A 102 3.86 -2.40 6.38
N ASN A 103 2.79 -3.19 6.28
CA ASN A 103 1.43 -2.73 6.57
C ASN A 103 1.26 -2.26 8.01
N ARG A 104 1.83 -2.98 8.98
CA ARG A 104 1.79 -2.58 10.39
C ARG A 104 2.48 -1.23 10.62
N ILE A 105 3.63 -1.02 10.00
CA ILE A 105 4.37 0.25 10.08
C ILE A 105 3.56 1.36 9.43
N PHE A 106 3.00 1.11 8.25
CA PHE A 106 2.22 2.11 7.51
C PHE A 106 0.93 2.47 8.25
N SER A 107 0.20 1.47 8.75
CA SER A 107 -1.03 1.67 9.53
C SER A 107 -0.77 2.55 10.76
N ARG A 108 0.29 2.23 11.52
CA ARG A 108 0.67 3.03 12.68
C ARG A 108 1.03 4.47 12.30
N MET A 109 1.81 4.65 11.24
CA MET A 109 2.17 5.98 10.74
C MET A 109 0.93 6.78 10.34
N LEU A 110 -0.03 6.15 9.64
CA LEU A 110 -1.28 6.80 9.26
C LEU A 110 -2.08 7.26 10.48
N LEU A 111 -2.22 6.40 11.51
CA LEU A 111 -2.88 6.76 12.77
C LEU A 111 -2.20 7.93 13.47
N GLU A 112 -0.87 7.92 13.55
CA GLU A 112 -0.11 8.93 14.28
C GLU A 112 -0.06 10.28 13.55
N LYS A 113 -0.13 10.30 12.21
CA LYS A 113 0.16 11.49 11.40
C LYS A 113 -1.01 12.05 10.62
N THR A 114 -2.02 11.24 10.31
CA THR A 114 -3.07 11.68 9.38
C THR A 114 -4.48 11.62 9.95
N TYR A 115 -4.74 10.77 10.92
CA TYR A 115 -6.03 10.49 11.58
C TYR A 115 -7.17 10.06 10.65
N THR A 116 -7.20 10.49 9.41
CA THR A 116 -8.36 10.36 8.50
C THR A 116 -8.04 9.79 7.13
N ILE A 117 -6.77 9.70 6.74
CA ILE A 117 -6.39 9.05 5.49
C ILE A 117 -6.58 7.54 5.64
N SER A 118 -7.35 6.97 4.73
CA SER A 118 -7.58 5.54 4.63
C SER A 118 -6.89 4.98 3.38
N VAL A 119 -6.21 3.85 3.53
CA VAL A 119 -5.52 3.17 2.45
C VAL A 119 -6.02 1.73 2.37
N ILE A 120 -6.34 1.27 1.17
CA ILE A 120 -6.57 -0.15 0.91
C ILE A 120 -5.25 -0.76 0.47
N ALA A 121 -4.89 -1.87 1.09
CA ALA A 121 -3.73 -2.67 0.73
C ALA A 121 -4.16 -4.03 0.21
N SER A 122 -3.72 -4.38 -0.99
CA SER A 122 -3.89 -5.71 -1.59
C SER A 122 -2.54 -6.26 -2.00
N CYS A 123 -2.37 -7.58 -2.01
CA CYS A 123 -1.16 -8.21 -2.50
C CYS A 123 -1.45 -9.51 -3.24
N VAL A 124 -0.56 -9.84 -4.17
CA VAL A 124 -0.55 -11.08 -4.94
C VAL A 124 0.87 -11.63 -5.00
N ASP A 125 0.99 -12.94 -5.21
CA ASP A 125 2.30 -13.53 -5.46
C ASP A 125 2.85 -13.00 -6.78
N THR A 126 4.11 -12.56 -6.77
CA THR A 126 4.75 -11.91 -7.91
C THR A 126 5.05 -12.92 -9.00
N THR A 127 4.73 -12.56 -10.24
CA THR A 127 5.15 -13.27 -11.45
C THR A 127 6.17 -12.44 -12.21
N ASP A 128 6.79 -13.01 -13.25
CA ASP A 128 7.69 -12.25 -14.13
C ASP A 128 6.94 -11.28 -15.07
N ASN A 129 5.61 -11.20 -14.92
CA ASN A 129 4.76 -10.35 -15.72
C ASN A 129 3.98 -9.35 -14.87
N PHE A 130 4.57 -8.18 -14.63
CA PHE A 130 3.92 -7.13 -13.85
C PHE A 130 2.55 -6.69 -14.39
N LYS A 131 2.32 -6.78 -15.71
CA LYS A 131 1.02 -6.43 -16.29
C LYS A 131 -0.10 -7.35 -15.79
N GLU A 132 0.19 -8.64 -15.64
CA GLU A 132 -0.77 -9.61 -15.09
C GLU A 132 -0.92 -9.45 -13.58
N ASP A 133 0.18 -9.21 -12.87
CA ASP A 133 0.15 -8.93 -11.42
C ASP A 133 -0.69 -7.70 -11.12
N ARG A 134 -0.53 -6.65 -11.91
CA ARG A 134 -1.34 -5.42 -11.80
C ARG A 134 -2.83 -5.69 -11.99
N LYS A 135 -3.22 -6.50 -12.98
CA LYS A 135 -4.64 -6.87 -13.18
C LYS A 135 -5.20 -7.62 -11.97
N ARG A 136 -4.44 -8.57 -11.43
CA ARG A 136 -4.84 -9.33 -10.24
C ARG A 136 -4.97 -8.42 -9.02
N LEU A 137 -4.04 -7.50 -8.82
CA LEU A 137 -4.07 -6.50 -7.75
C LEU A 137 -5.30 -5.60 -7.82
N TYR A 138 -5.63 -5.07 -9.00
CA TYR A 138 -6.84 -4.25 -9.17
C TYR A 138 -8.12 -5.05 -8.93
N LYS A 139 -8.18 -6.31 -9.34
CA LYS A 139 -9.31 -7.19 -9.07
C LYS A 139 -9.49 -7.40 -7.56
N GLU A 140 -8.41 -7.69 -6.85
CA GLU A 140 -8.43 -7.88 -5.40
C GLU A 140 -8.79 -6.57 -4.66
N ASN A 141 -8.20 -5.44 -5.09
CA ASN A 141 -8.53 -4.13 -4.54
C ASN A 141 -10.03 -3.79 -4.73
N SER A 142 -10.59 -4.07 -5.90
CA SER A 142 -12.03 -3.88 -6.16
C SER A 142 -12.88 -4.78 -5.28
N ARG A 143 -12.48 -6.03 -5.06
CA ARG A 143 -13.15 -6.95 -4.15
C ARG A 143 -13.17 -6.41 -2.71
N ILE A 144 -12.04 -5.91 -2.23
CA ILE A 144 -11.94 -5.29 -0.90
C ILE A 144 -12.85 -4.06 -0.82
N LYS A 145 -12.88 -3.21 -1.85
CA LYS A 145 -13.73 -2.01 -1.91
C LYS A 145 -15.22 -2.31 -1.87
N SER A 146 -15.65 -3.43 -2.44
CA SER A 146 -17.07 -3.82 -2.49
C SER A 146 -17.56 -4.52 -1.22
N THR A 147 -16.72 -4.72 -0.23
CA THR A 147 -17.10 -5.40 1.02
C THR A 147 -17.73 -4.42 2.01
N ASP A 148 -18.94 -4.71 2.48
CA ASP A 148 -19.77 -3.80 3.29
C ASP A 148 -19.13 -3.33 4.61
N TRP A 149 -18.26 -4.14 5.20
CA TRP A 149 -17.55 -3.76 6.43
C TRP A 149 -16.63 -2.52 6.28
N ILE A 150 -16.32 -2.14 5.03
CA ILE A 150 -15.56 -0.90 4.73
C ILE A 150 -16.42 0.35 4.98
N SER A 151 -17.73 0.23 4.94
CA SER A 151 -18.69 1.31 5.19
C SER A 151 -18.87 1.61 6.67
N VAL A 152 -18.47 0.71 7.56
CA VAL A 152 -18.49 0.96 9.00
C VAL A 152 -17.40 1.98 9.32
N PRO A 153 -17.72 3.13 9.92
CA PRO A 153 -16.72 4.13 10.30
C PRO A 153 -15.89 3.61 11.48
N CYS A 154 -15.06 2.63 11.19
CA CYS A 154 -14.08 2.15 12.15
C CYS A 154 -12.87 3.06 12.06
N ASN A 155 -12.86 4.12 12.84
CA ASN A 155 -11.77 5.09 12.92
C ASN A 155 -10.46 4.50 13.50
N THR A 156 -10.45 3.20 13.79
CA THR A 156 -9.36 2.56 14.51
C THR A 156 -8.30 1.92 13.63
N LEU A 157 -8.61 1.65 12.34
CA LEU A 157 -7.64 1.03 11.43
C LEU A 157 -7.58 1.79 10.09
N PRO A 158 -6.55 2.60 9.88
CA PRO A 158 -6.38 3.37 8.65
C PRO A 158 -5.99 2.53 7.43
N ILE A 159 -5.53 1.30 7.63
CA ILE A 159 -5.33 0.31 6.57
C ILE A 159 -6.37 -0.79 6.75
N THR A 160 -7.23 -0.93 5.76
CA THR A 160 -8.16 -2.04 5.68
C THR A 160 -7.43 -3.25 5.11
N GLN A 161 -7.10 -4.17 5.98
CA GLN A 161 -6.60 -5.49 5.65
C GLN A 161 -7.70 -6.51 5.93
N VAL A 162 -7.94 -7.44 5.00
CA VAL A 162 -8.88 -8.54 5.26
C VAL A 162 -8.20 -9.52 6.20
N ASP A 163 -8.42 -9.33 7.49
CA ASP A 163 -8.15 -10.36 8.48
C ASP A 163 -9.49 -10.93 8.91
N ARG A 164 -9.75 -12.20 8.56
CA ARG A 164 -11.03 -12.88 8.82
C ARG A 164 -11.34 -13.03 10.32
N GLU A 165 -10.35 -12.82 11.19
CA GLU A 165 -10.52 -12.98 12.63
C GLU A 165 -11.04 -11.72 13.33
N ILE A 166 -10.86 -10.53 12.77
CA ILE A 166 -11.31 -9.26 13.40
C ILE A 166 -12.82 -9.04 13.25
N GLY A 167 -13.45 -9.68 12.26
CA GLY A 167 -14.89 -9.53 12.00
C GLY A 167 -15.83 -10.26 12.99
N ARG A 168 -15.30 -10.95 14.00
CA ARG A 168 -16.11 -11.72 14.99
C ARG A 168 -16.10 -11.14 16.40
N ALA A 169 -15.40 -10.08 16.66
CA ALA A 169 -15.40 -9.46 17.97
C ALA A 169 -16.38 -8.27 17.97
N HIS A 170 -17.46 -8.49 18.71
CA HIS A 170 -18.49 -7.55 19.16
C HIS A 170 -19.77 -7.47 18.32
N VAL A 171 -20.64 -8.44 18.56
CA VAL A 171 -22.06 -8.22 18.77
C VAL A 171 -22.32 -8.41 20.26
#